data_d0b3e545fa16568a4621785b92089b2f
#
_entry.id   d0b3e545fa16568a4621785b92089b2f
#
_cell.length_a   1.000
_cell.length_b   1.000
_cell.length_c   1.000
_cell.angle_alpha   90.00
_cell.angle_beta   90.00
_cell.angle_gamma   90.00
#
_symmetry.space_group_name_H-M   'P 1'
#
loop_
_entity.id
_entity.type
_entity.pdbx_description
1 polymer ?
#
loop_
_entity_poly.entity_id
_entity_poly.type
_entity_poly.pdbx_seq_one_letter_code
_entity_poly.pdbx_strand_id
1 'polypeptide(L)'
;HHNCRWARAQGFLVGPGRGSGGGSLVAYLANITEIDPVDADLIFERFLTEGRKGLPDFDVDFPSSKSDALTEYVMGLYGEDHVVRVGSHMYMRNKKTVRAMAKVLGSTIDIHYPDIDTICNIIDQAEADSAGLGRTWEEVWVSHPDEYELYSKKYPLLFEMAEAVVGRLSGYGKHAAGWVISPGEPLKGEIPLRYDADTGHAIAEWNMTQLEEIGLNKFDLLTIRNLDTLQVAVDLDRQLTGEVIDLYSWKDEYHDSVVWDEICAGRTLGMFQIETYAGTAMCKRQKPRSMNDLADVITLVRPGPMRSGLTDTYLRRRFGEEAVTFPHPLLEETLKKTYGCILYQEDVMNVCMVLAGYDENEADAVRKILGKKQVEAARKAGEKFVLACDARGVDRTVSEPLWAQMEEFAKYSFNRAHAYGYAVIAYWCAWLKVHRPLAFLTAILS
;
A
#
# COMPACT_ATOMS: atom_id res chain seq x y z
N HIS A 1 -17.26 -5.93 -10.38
CA HIS A 1 -17.48 -6.99 -11.35
C HIS A 1 -17.66 -6.43 -12.77
N HIS A 2 -18.60 -5.49 -13.02
CA HIS A 2 -18.84 -4.93 -14.36
C HIS A 2 -17.59 -4.38 -15.02
N ASN A 3 -16.80 -3.57 -14.29
CA ASN A 3 -15.57 -2.96 -14.81
C ASN A 3 -14.52 -4.02 -15.20
N CYS A 4 -14.30 -5.04 -14.35
CA CYS A 4 -13.34 -6.12 -14.64
C CYS A 4 -13.79 -6.95 -15.87
N ARG A 5 -15.08 -7.32 -15.93
CA ARG A 5 -15.64 -8.06 -17.04
C ARG A 5 -15.55 -7.29 -18.36
N TRP A 6 -15.92 -6.01 -18.33
CA TRP A 6 -15.82 -5.16 -19.52
C TRP A 6 -14.36 -5.00 -19.97
N ALA A 7 -13.44 -4.68 -19.07
CA ALA A 7 -12.03 -4.51 -19.39
C ALA A 7 -11.44 -5.77 -20.06
N ARG A 8 -11.71 -6.96 -19.50
CA ARG A 8 -11.29 -8.23 -20.12
C ARG A 8 -11.94 -8.48 -21.48
N ALA A 9 -13.22 -8.12 -21.65
CA ALA A 9 -13.90 -8.23 -22.94
C ALA A 9 -13.31 -7.29 -24.02
N GLN A 10 -12.70 -6.15 -23.59
CA GLN A 10 -11.93 -5.27 -24.47
C GLN A 10 -10.48 -5.77 -24.69
N GLY A 11 -10.09 -6.89 -24.10
CA GLY A 11 -8.73 -7.41 -24.16
C GLY A 11 -7.75 -6.67 -23.22
N PHE A 12 -8.23 -5.88 -22.25
CA PHE A 12 -7.38 -5.20 -21.29
C PHE A 12 -6.98 -6.16 -20.16
N LEU A 13 -5.72 -6.15 -19.83
CA LEU A 13 -5.19 -6.92 -18.71
C LEU A 13 -5.65 -6.30 -17.39
N VAL A 14 -6.34 -7.08 -16.57
CA VAL A 14 -6.78 -6.67 -15.23
C VAL A 14 -5.87 -7.31 -14.20
N GLY A 15 -5.45 -6.55 -13.17
CA GLY A 15 -4.59 -7.08 -12.12
C GLY A 15 -5.24 -8.23 -11.35
N PRO A 16 -4.42 -9.14 -10.77
CA PRO A 16 -4.92 -10.37 -10.12
C PRO A 16 -5.62 -10.10 -8.80
N GLY A 17 -5.41 -8.94 -8.21
CA GLY A 17 -5.99 -8.51 -6.94
C GLY A 17 -5.06 -7.59 -6.19
N ARG A 18 -5.64 -6.74 -5.36
CA ARG A 18 -4.95 -5.73 -4.55
C ARG A 18 -5.66 -5.55 -3.22
N GLY A 19 -4.94 -5.02 -2.22
CA GLY A 19 -5.53 -4.75 -0.91
C GLY A 19 -6.03 -6.02 -0.23
N SER A 20 -7.04 -5.89 0.60
CA SER A 20 -7.64 -7.01 1.34
C SER A 20 -8.66 -7.82 0.52
N GLY A 21 -9.13 -7.27 -0.62
CA GLY A 21 -10.12 -7.93 -1.48
C GLY A 21 -9.67 -9.29 -2.03
N GLY A 22 -8.35 -9.52 -2.14
CA GLY A 22 -7.79 -10.82 -2.51
C GLY A 22 -8.10 -11.96 -1.52
N GLY A 23 -8.51 -11.64 -0.28
CA GLY A 23 -8.98 -12.63 0.69
C GLY A 23 -10.44 -13.07 0.53
N SER A 24 -11.15 -12.56 -0.48
CA SER A 24 -12.57 -12.85 -0.69
C SER A 24 -12.79 -13.94 -1.73
N LEU A 25 -13.29 -15.11 -1.30
CA LEU A 25 -13.69 -16.19 -2.21
C LEU A 25 -14.81 -15.74 -3.18
N VAL A 26 -15.74 -14.90 -2.71
CA VAL A 26 -16.80 -14.35 -3.57
C VAL A 26 -16.21 -13.47 -4.68
N ALA A 27 -15.20 -12.64 -4.37
CA ALA A 27 -14.52 -11.83 -5.37
C ALA A 27 -13.79 -12.69 -6.42
N TYR A 28 -13.16 -13.77 -5.99
CA TYR A 28 -12.53 -14.76 -6.86
C TYR A 28 -13.55 -15.45 -7.78
N LEU A 29 -14.62 -16.01 -7.23
CA LEU A 29 -15.68 -16.68 -7.99
C LEU A 29 -16.45 -15.71 -8.92
N ALA A 30 -16.51 -14.43 -8.56
CA ALA A 30 -17.08 -13.38 -9.42
C ALA A 30 -16.09 -12.84 -10.45
N ASN A 31 -14.88 -13.39 -10.57
CA ASN A 31 -13.80 -12.90 -11.45
C ASN A 31 -13.47 -11.40 -11.26
N ILE A 32 -13.52 -10.93 -10.02
CA ILE A 32 -13.00 -9.62 -9.62
C ILE A 32 -11.50 -9.73 -9.33
N THR A 33 -11.11 -10.81 -8.63
CA THR A 33 -9.72 -11.17 -8.35
C THR A 33 -9.37 -12.50 -9.00
N GLU A 34 -8.07 -12.73 -9.22
CA GLU A 34 -7.53 -14.00 -9.76
C GLU A 34 -6.81 -14.84 -8.69
N ILE A 35 -6.88 -14.42 -7.45
CA ILE A 35 -6.28 -15.12 -6.31
C ILE A 35 -7.35 -16.02 -5.72
N ASP A 36 -7.09 -17.34 -5.71
CA ASP A 36 -7.86 -18.24 -4.87
C ASP A 36 -7.43 -18.07 -3.41
N PRO A 37 -8.28 -17.51 -2.53
CA PRO A 37 -7.87 -17.24 -1.15
C PRO A 37 -7.70 -18.52 -0.32
N VAL A 38 -8.30 -19.64 -0.73
CA VAL A 38 -8.18 -20.94 -0.04
C VAL A 38 -6.81 -21.53 -0.34
N ASP A 39 -6.41 -21.59 -1.63
CA ASP A 39 -5.10 -22.10 -2.03
C ASP A 39 -3.95 -21.21 -1.53
N ALA A 40 -4.16 -19.90 -1.53
CA ALA A 40 -3.21 -18.92 -1.02
C ALA A 40 -3.17 -18.83 0.52
N ASP A 41 -4.06 -19.55 1.22
CA ASP A 41 -4.19 -19.54 2.68
C ASP A 41 -4.38 -18.10 3.22
N LEU A 42 -5.31 -17.36 2.63
CA LEU A 42 -5.65 -16.00 3.02
C LEU A 42 -6.87 -15.99 3.93
N ILE A 43 -6.83 -15.19 4.99
CA ILE A 43 -7.94 -15.10 5.93
C ILE A 43 -8.97 -14.08 5.47
N PHE A 44 -10.24 -14.49 5.44
CA PHE A 44 -11.36 -13.65 4.99
C PHE A 44 -11.62 -12.49 5.96
N GLU A 45 -11.42 -12.68 7.24
CA GLU A 45 -11.71 -11.72 8.31
C GLU A 45 -10.83 -10.45 8.21
N ARG A 46 -9.70 -10.56 7.52
CA ARG A 46 -8.90 -9.37 7.19
C ARG A 46 -9.57 -8.47 6.13
N PHE A 47 -10.42 -9.04 5.28
CA PHE A 47 -11.20 -8.33 4.29
C PHE A 47 -12.50 -7.81 4.90
N LEU A 48 -13.29 -8.67 5.53
CA LEU A 48 -14.60 -8.34 6.08
C LEU A 48 -14.88 -9.12 7.35
N THR A 49 -15.34 -8.42 8.39
CA THR A 49 -15.86 -9.02 9.64
C THR A 49 -17.32 -8.64 9.82
N GLU A 50 -18.10 -9.45 10.55
CA GLU A 50 -19.53 -9.19 10.81
C GLU A 50 -19.79 -7.84 11.50
N GLY A 51 -18.89 -7.40 12.36
CA GLY A 51 -18.99 -6.12 13.09
C GLY A 51 -18.58 -4.89 12.29
N ARG A 52 -18.14 -5.03 11.04
CA ARG A 52 -17.70 -3.90 10.22
C ARG A 52 -18.89 -3.04 9.80
N LYS A 53 -18.88 -1.76 10.18
CA LYS A 53 -19.93 -0.79 9.84
C LYS A 53 -19.81 -0.21 8.42
N GLY A 54 -18.63 -0.27 7.78
CA GLY A 54 -18.40 0.25 6.44
C GLY A 54 -18.49 -0.83 5.36
N LEU A 55 -18.83 -0.43 4.14
CA LEU A 55 -18.82 -1.33 3.00
C LEU A 55 -17.39 -1.87 2.74
N PRO A 56 -17.26 -3.10 2.24
CA PRO A 56 -15.98 -3.62 1.80
C PRO A 56 -15.49 -2.85 0.58
N ASP A 57 -14.19 -2.63 0.51
CA ASP A 57 -13.51 -1.96 -0.59
C ASP A 57 -12.80 -2.99 -1.46
N PHE A 58 -13.05 -2.95 -2.77
CA PHE A 58 -12.42 -3.81 -3.75
C PHE A 58 -11.50 -2.97 -4.65
N ASP A 59 -10.24 -2.99 -4.32
CA ASP A 59 -9.21 -2.39 -5.15
C ASP A 59 -8.86 -3.31 -6.32
N VAL A 60 -8.90 -2.78 -7.54
CA VAL A 60 -8.49 -3.50 -8.76
C VAL A 60 -7.57 -2.62 -9.57
N ASP A 61 -6.47 -3.21 -10.03
CA ASP A 61 -5.50 -2.52 -10.87
C ASP A 61 -5.83 -2.73 -12.36
N PHE A 62 -5.76 -1.64 -13.12
CA PHE A 62 -5.91 -1.62 -14.59
C PHE A 62 -4.65 -1.06 -15.25
N PRO A 63 -4.42 -1.27 -16.55
CA PRO A 63 -3.33 -0.61 -17.28
C PRO A 63 -3.51 0.91 -17.27
N SER A 64 -2.44 1.65 -17.02
CA SER A 64 -2.50 3.11 -16.91
C SER A 64 -2.97 3.77 -18.22
N SER A 65 -2.56 3.20 -19.37
CA SER A 65 -2.98 3.66 -20.70
C SER A 65 -4.48 3.48 -20.99
N LYS A 66 -5.20 2.70 -20.18
CA LYS A 66 -6.62 2.40 -20.34
C LYS A 66 -7.52 3.15 -19.36
N SER A 67 -6.96 4.03 -18.55
CA SER A 67 -7.68 4.80 -17.54
C SER A 67 -8.85 5.60 -18.11
N ASP A 68 -8.64 6.28 -19.26
CA ASP A 68 -9.66 7.12 -19.86
C ASP A 68 -10.80 6.27 -20.44
N ALA A 69 -10.47 5.19 -21.16
CA ALA A 69 -11.48 4.27 -21.70
C ALA A 69 -12.33 3.61 -20.59
N LEU A 70 -11.70 3.28 -19.43
CA LEU A 70 -12.42 2.75 -18.28
C LEU A 70 -13.35 3.82 -17.66
N THR A 71 -12.88 5.05 -17.59
CA THR A 71 -13.67 6.20 -17.12
C THR A 71 -14.89 6.44 -17.99
N GLU A 72 -14.71 6.48 -19.32
CA GLU A 72 -15.79 6.64 -20.29
C GLU A 72 -16.82 5.49 -20.19
N TYR A 73 -16.34 4.26 -19.98
CA TYR A 73 -17.23 3.12 -19.75
C TYR A 73 -18.09 3.29 -18.50
N VAL A 74 -17.49 3.71 -17.37
CA VAL A 74 -18.21 3.93 -16.11
C VAL A 74 -19.22 5.07 -16.25
N MET A 75 -18.83 6.17 -16.90
CA MET A 75 -19.72 7.28 -17.20
C MET A 75 -20.89 6.87 -18.13
N GLY A 76 -20.61 6.04 -19.14
CA GLY A 76 -21.65 5.49 -20.03
C GLY A 76 -22.61 4.56 -19.30
N LEU A 77 -22.14 3.83 -18.28
CA LEU A 77 -22.96 2.89 -17.51
C LEU A 77 -23.90 3.58 -16.52
N TYR A 78 -23.43 4.63 -15.86
CA TYR A 78 -24.16 5.30 -14.78
C TYR A 78 -24.70 6.69 -15.17
N GLY A 79 -24.20 7.29 -16.24
CA GLY A 79 -24.49 8.65 -16.66
C GLY A 79 -23.41 9.64 -16.18
N GLU A 80 -23.05 10.59 -17.03
CA GLU A 80 -21.99 11.57 -16.75
C GLU A 80 -22.30 12.44 -15.52
N ASP A 81 -23.57 12.81 -15.30
CA ASP A 81 -24.00 13.61 -14.17
C ASP A 81 -23.98 12.84 -12.83
N HIS A 82 -23.84 11.50 -12.89
CA HIS A 82 -23.79 10.62 -11.73
C HIS A 82 -22.38 10.19 -11.32
N VAL A 83 -21.37 10.45 -12.15
CA VAL A 83 -19.99 10.02 -11.93
C VAL A 83 -19.07 11.23 -11.83
N VAL A 84 -18.46 11.43 -10.68
CA VAL A 84 -17.54 12.53 -10.45
C VAL A 84 -16.23 12.06 -9.84
N ARG A 85 -15.15 12.72 -10.18
CA ARG A 85 -13.85 12.47 -9.58
C ARG A 85 -13.78 13.07 -8.18
N VAL A 86 -13.18 12.36 -7.22
CA VAL A 86 -12.99 12.88 -5.86
C VAL A 86 -11.98 14.03 -5.89
N GLY A 87 -12.31 15.13 -5.24
CA GLY A 87 -11.40 16.26 -5.03
C GLY A 87 -10.32 15.94 -3.99
N SER A 88 -9.21 16.62 -4.10
CA SER A 88 -8.17 16.61 -3.07
C SER A 88 -7.78 18.02 -2.67
N HIS A 89 -7.63 18.24 -1.38
CA HIS A 89 -7.17 19.52 -0.82
C HIS A 89 -5.67 19.45 -0.62
N MET A 90 -4.95 20.37 -1.24
CA MET A 90 -3.50 20.49 -1.09
C MET A 90 -3.19 21.54 -0.03
N TYR A 91 -2.40 21.18 0.96
CA TYR A 91 -2.00 22.06 2.04
C TYR A 91 -0.53 22.46 1.93
N MET A 92 -0.21 23.61 2.49
CA MET A 92 1.17 24.07 2.67
C MET A 92 1.83 23.22 3.77
N ARG A 93 2.59 22.22 3.35
CA ARG A 93 3.42 21.37 4.25
C ARG A 93 4.71 22.10 4.59
N ASN A 94 5.36 21.77 5.71
CA ASN A 94 6.53 22.45 6.25
C ASN A 94 7.58 22.79 5.19
N LYS A 95 8.11 21.81 4.51
CA LYS A 95 9.14 21.96 3.46
C LYS A 95 8.65 22.82 2.27
N LYS A 96 7.43 22.58 1.80
CA LYS A 96 6.82 23.35 0.70
C LYS A 96 6.66 24.82 1.12
N THR A 97 6.28 25.05 2.37
CA THR A 97 6.09 26.40 2.92
C THR A 97 7.41 27.17 2.97
N VAL A 98 8.47 26.56 3.52
CA VAL A 98 9.80 27.18 3.59
C VAL A 98 10.29 27.56 2.19
N ARG A 99 10.22 26.66 1.21
CA ARG A 99 10.63 26.95 -0.17
C ARG A 99 9.80 28.05 -0.83
N ALA A 100 8.48 28.04 -0.60
CA ALA A 100 7.58 29.06 -1.15
C ALA A 100 7.86 30.43 -0.54
N MET A 101 8.02 30.51 0.77
CA MET A 101 8.31 31.78 1.44
C MET A 101 9.70 32.31 1.09
N ALA A 102 10.71 31.43 1.02
CA ALA A 102 12.04 31.82 0.56
C ALA A 102 12.02 32.41 -0.87
N LYS A 103 11.23 31.83 -1.77
CA LYS A 103 11.04 32.35 -3.13
C LYS A 103 10.37 33.73 -3.14
N VAL A 104 9.34 33.93 -2.32
CA VAL A 104 8.63 35.22 -2.22
C VAL A 104 9.53 36.30 -1.62
N LEU A 105 10.26 35.95 -0.56
CA LEU A 105 11.11 36.90 0.17
C LEU A 105 12.44 37.17 -0.52
N GLY A 106 12.89 36.31 -1.42
CA GLY A 106 14.17 36.46 -2.11
C GLY A 106 14.32 37.73 -2.95
N SER A 107 13.22 38.45 -3.23
CA SER A 107 13.24 39.79 -3.80
C SER A 107 13.37 40.93 -2.79
N THR A 108 13.22 40.62 -1.49
CA THR A 108 13.14 41.61 -0.40
C THR A 108 14.27 41.47 0.60
N ILE A 109 14.70 40.25 0.87
CA ILE A 109 15.80 39.95 1.79
C ILE A 109 16.82 39.02 1.09
N ASP A 110 18.06 39.08 1.56
CA ASP A 110 19.11 38.19 1.05
C ASP A 110 18.88 36.76 1.55
N ILE A 111 18.51 35.87 0.66
CA ILE A 111 18.26 34.45 0.94
C ILE A 111 19.42 33.63 0.40
N HIS A 112 20.17 33.00 1.29
CA HIS A 112 21.20 32.01 0.93
C HIS A 112 20.52 30.64 0.72
N TYR A 113 20.26 30.27 -0.53
CA TYR A 113 19.52 29.03 -0.86
C TYR A 113 20.10 27.72 -0.29
N PRO A 114 21.42 27.53 -0.14
CA PRO A 114 21.96 26.38 0.58
C PRO A 114 21.45 26.26 2.04
N ASP A 115 21.17 27.36 2.73
CA ASP A 115 20.56 27.31 4.06
C ASP A 115 19.10 26.81 3.97
N ILE A 116 18.36 27.24 2.94
CA ILE A 116 17.01 26.76 2.69
C ILE A 116 16.99 25.24 2.44
N ASP A 117 17.96 24.73 1.70
CA ASP A 117 18.12 23.30 1.49
C ASP A 117 18.46 22.57 2.79
N THR A 118 19.30 23.15 3.64
CA THR A 118 19.61 22.61 4.96
C THR A 118 18.38 22.59 5.87
N ILE A 119 17.61 23.67 5.93
CA ILE A 119 16.33 23.74 6.66
C ILE A 119 15.36 22.66 6.15
N CYS A 120 15.25 22.52 4.83
CA CYS A 120 14.41 21.48 4.21
C CYS A 120 14.87 20.07 4.57
N ASN A 121 16.17 19.81 4.67
CA ASN A 121 16.72 18.51 5.06
C ASN A 121 16.45 18.20 6.54
N ILE A 122 16.51 19.19 7.43
CA ILE A 122 16.13 19.05 8.84
C ILE A 122 14.65 18.66 8.95
N ILE A 123 13.79 19.33 8.20
CA ILE A 123 12.36 19.01 8.13
C ILE A 123 12.14 17.58 7.62
N ASP A 124 12.83 17.19 6.53
CA ASP A 124 12.72 15.82 5.99
C ASP A 124 13.18 14.75 7.02
N GLN A 125 14.24 15.01 7.76
CA GLN A 125 14.71 14.10 8.82
C GLN A 125 13.69 14.00 9.95
N ALA A 126 13.20 15.12 10.44
CA ALA A 126 12.18 15.15 11.48
C ALA A 126 10.87 14.45 11.05
N GLU A 127 10.45 14.63 9.80
CA GLU A 127 9.27 13.98 9.25
C GLU A 127 9.50 12.47 8.98
N ALA A 128 10.70 12.05 8.58
CA ALA A 128 11.06 10.65 8.42
C ALA A 128 10.99 9.87 9.75
N ASP A 129 11.42 10.48 10.85
CA ASP A 129 11.34 9.91 12.18
C ASP A 129 9.89 9.77 12.71
N SER A 130 8.94 10.49 12.10
CA SER A 130 7.51 10.42 12.45
C SER A 130 6.78 9.23 11.83
N ALA A 131 7.49 8.35 11.14
CA ALA A 131 6.94 7.17 10.45
C ALA A 131 5.79 7.51 9.46
N GLY A 132 5.89 8.67 8.80
CA GLY A 132 4.96 9.08 7.75
C GLY A 132 3.67 9.81 8.23
N LEU A 133 3.56 10.10 9.53
CA LEU A 133 2.42 10.87 10.06
C LEU A 133 2.52 12.37 9.75
N GLY A 134 3.68 12.84 9.32
CA GLY A 134 4.01 14.26 9.25
C GLY A 134 4.12 14.87 10.64
N ARG A 135 4.92 15.90 10.78
CA ARG A 135 5.01 16.68 12.03
C ARG A 135 4.40 18.04 11.81
N THR A 136 3.82 18.61 12.87
CA THR A 136 3.46 20.02 12.88
C THR A 136 4.74 20.88 12.81
N TRP A 137 4.59 22.14 12.49
CA TRP A 137 5.70 23.09 12.48
C TRP A 137 6.43 23.10 13.84
N GLU A 138 5.67 23.15 14.93
CA GLU A 138 6.20 23.11 16.28
C GLU A 138 6.97 21.80 16.59
N GLU A 139 6.39 20.66 16.28
CA GLU A 139 7.01 19.36 16.54
C GLU A 139 8.34 19.17 15.81
N VAL A 140 8.49 19.72 14.61
CA VAL A 140 9.78 19.73 13.88
C VAL A 140 10.82 20.47 14.71
N TRP A 141 10.51 21.64 15.17
CA TRP A 141 11.48 22.53 15.81
C TRP A 141 11.72 22.21 17.30
N VAL A 142 10.76 21.60 17.99
CA VAL A 142 10.98 21.04 19.33
C VAL A 142 12.05 19.94 19.31
N SER A 143 12.15 19.18 18.22
CA SER A 143 13.18 18.14 18.06
C SER A 143 14.55 18.68 17.58
N HIS A 144 14.62 19.94 17.11
CA HIS A 144 15.83 20.59 16.57
C HIS A 144 15.95 22.03 17.09
N PRO A 145 16.10 22.23 18.43
CA PRO A 145 16.04 23.57 19.02
C PRO A 145 17.23 24.47 18.65
N ASP A 146 18.43 23.90 18.49
CA ASP A 146 19.64 24.67 18.16
C ASP A 146 19.57 25.20 16.72
N GLU A 147 19.10 24.38 15.79
CA GLU A 147 18.90 24.76 14.39
C GLU A 147 17.76 25.77 14.27
N TYR A 148 16.68 25.61 15.05
CA TYR A 148 15.62 26.63 15.12
C TYR A 148 16.18 27.99 15.56
N GLU A 149 16.95 28.04 16.63
CA GLU A 149 17.54 29.28 17.13
C GLU A 149 18.48 29.93 16.09
N LEU A 150 19.29 29.11 15.43
CA LEU A 150 20.22 29.57 14.38
C LEU A 150 19.47 30.19 13.19
N TYR A 151 18.54 29.44 12.60
CA TYR A 151 17.91 29.87 11.35
C TYR A 151 16.78 30.87 11.55
N SER A 152 16.05 30.83 12.68
CA SER A 152 15.02 31.84 12.98
C SER A 152 15.64 33.21 13.27
N LYS A 153 16.84 33.27 13.88
CA LYS A 153 17.59 34.52 14.04
C LYS A 153 18.16 35.04 12.71
N LYS A 154 18.61 34.13 11.84
CA LYS A 154 19.16 34.50 10.53
C LYS A 154 18.09 34.95 9.54
N TYR A 155 16.93 34.33 9.56
CA TYR A 155 15.80 34.59 8.65
C TYR A 155 14.49 34.78 9.43
N PRO A 156 14.37 35.81 10.31
CA PRO A 156 13.21 35.96 11.19
C PRO A 156 11.90 36.08 10.40
N LEU A 157 11.89 36.88 9.34
CA LEU A 157 10.70 37.05 8.49
C LEU A 157 10.29 35.76 7.75
N LEU A 158 11.27 34.95 7.34
CA LEU A 158 10.98 33.66 6.72
C LEU A 158 10.27 32.70 7.69
N PHE A 159 10.72 32.61 8.92
CA PHE A 159 10.13 31.74 9.95
C PHE A 159 8.74 32.24 10.36
N GLU A 160 8.58 33.54 10.59
CA GLU A 160 7.28 34.15 10.89
C GLU A 160 6.24 33.87 9.78
N MET A 161 6.60 34.10 8.51
CA MET A 161 5.71 33.84 7.39
C MET A 161 5.46 32.35 7.19
N ALA A 162 6.46 31.48 7.36
CA ALA A 162 6.29 30.06 7.25
C ALA A 162 5.32 29.51 8.30
N GLU A 163 5.46 29.92 9.55
CA GLU A 163 4.56 29.55 10.65
C GLU A 163 3.12 30.01 10.40
N ALA A 164 2.94 31.23 9.90
CA ALA A 164 1.61 31.78 9.57
C ALA A 164 0.91 31.05 8.41
N VAL A 165 1.68 30.47 7.48
CA VAL A 165 1.16 29.88 6.22
C VAL A 165 1.11 28.36 6.27
N VAL A 166 1.91 27.71 7.10
CA VAL A 166 1.90 26.26 7.22
C VAL A 166 0.51 25.74 7.60
N GLY A 167 0.08 24.65 6.99
CA GLY A 167 -1.25 24.06 7.21
C GLY A 167 -2.39 24.79 6.47
N ARG A 168 -2.12 25.92 5.81
CA ARG A 168 -3.14 26.60 5.00
C ARG A 168 -3.38 25.87 3.69
N LEU A 169 -4.60 25.94 3.19
CA LEU A 169 -4.97 25.39 1.89
C LEU A 169 -4.19 26.13 0.78
N SER A 170 -3.43 25.38 -0.01
CA SER A 170 -2.63 25.92 -1.11
C SER A 170 -3.25 25.72 -2.49
N GLY A 171 -4.26 24.88 -2.58
CA GLY A 171 -4.96 24.61 -3.83
C GLY A 171 -5.83 23.37 -3.78
N TYR A 172 -6.53 23.16 -4.86
CA TYR A 172 -7.39 22.01 -5.07
C TYR A 172 -6.78 21.11 -6.15
N GLY A 173 -6.76 19.83 -5.90
CA GLY A 173 -6.34 18.81 -6.85
C GLY A 173 -7.46 17.81 -7.14
N LYS A 174 -7.21 16.88 -8.04
CA LYS A 174 -8.03 15.69 -8.27
C LYS A 174 -7.35 14.48 -7.63
N HIS A 175 -8.13 13.60 -7.01
CA HIS A 175 -7.62 12.31 -6.54
C HIS A 175 -7.21 11.46 -7.75
N ALA A 176 -6.06 10.81 -7.69
CA ALA A 176 -5.51 10.11 -8.85
C ALA A 176 -6.42 8.98 -9.36
N ALA A 177 -7.12 8.27 -8.46
CA ALA A 177 -7.89 7.08 -8.77
C ALA A 177 -9.34 7.12 -8.24
N GLY A 178 -9.67 8.05 -7.35
CA GLY A 178 -10.95 8.08 -6.63
C GLY A 178 -12.09 8.67 -7.45
N TRP A 179 -13.18 7.92 -7.55
CA TRP A 179 -14.43 8.32 -8.16
C TRP A 179 -15.58 8.14 -7.19
N VAL A 180 -16.60 8.94 -7.33
CA VAL A 180 -17.89 8.77 -6.65
C VAL A 180 -18.95 8.52 -7.71
N ILE A 181 -19.80 7.54 -7.45
CA ILE A 181 -20.91 7.16 -8.32
C ILE A 181 -22.20 7.26 -7.50
N SER A 182 -23.13 8.10 -7.93
CA SER A 182 -24.47 8.17 -7.32
C SER A 182 -25.40 7.18 -7.99
N PRO A 183 -25.99 6.24 -7.25
CA PRO A 183 -26.98 5.32 -7.80
C PRO A 183 -28.39 5.93 -7.94
N GLY A 184 -28.60 7.08 -7.32
CA GLY A 184 -29.90 7.76 -7.27
C GLY A 184 -29.92 9.04 -8.11
N GLU A 185 -29.96 10.19 -7.43
CA GLU A 185 -30.01 11.49 -8.10
C GLU A 185 -28.64 11.89 -8.68
N PRO A 186 -28.62 12.70 -9.76
CA PRO A 186 -27.41 13.27 -10.30
C PRO A 186 -26.62 14.07 -9.25
N LEU A 187 -25.30 13.93 -9.23
CA LEU A 187 -24.43 14.67 -8.31
C LEU A 187 -24.37 16.18 -8.61
N LYS A 188 -24.70 16.55 -9.86
CA LYS A 188 -24.79 17.95 -10.27
C LYS A 188 -25.96 18.63 -9.57
N GLY A 189 -25.64 19.63 -8.72
CA GLY A 189 -26.62 20.33 -7.90
C GLY A 189 -26.71 19.84 -6.45
N GLU A 190 -26.25 18.60 -6.18
CA GLU A 190 -26.18 18.05 -4.82
C GLU A 190 -24.85 18.35 -4.12
N ILE A 191 -23.75 18.40 -4.89
CA ILE A 191 -22.41 18.71 -4.38
C ILE A 191 -21.75 19.80 -5.22
N PRO A 192 -20.84 20.61 -4.65
CA PRO A 192 -20.07 21.58 -5.41
C PRO A 192 -19.10 20.88 -6.37
N LEU A 193 -19.19 21.26 -7.65
CA LEU A 193 -18.40 20.67 -8.72
C LEU A 193 -17.52 21.72 -9.40
N ARG A 194 -16.34 21.30 -9.82
CA ARG A 194 -15.52 21.97 -10.81
C ARG A 194 -15.20 21.02 -11.95
N TYR A 195 -14.71 21.53 -13.05
CA TYR A 195 -14.40 20.71 -14.22
C TYR A 195 -12.89 20.67 -14.46
N ASP A 196 -12.40 19.50 -14.79
CA ASP A 196 -11.02 19.29 -15.21
C ASP A 196 -10.76 19.98 -16.54
N ALA A 197 -9.72 20.82 -16.60
CA ALA A 197 -9.42 21.59 -17.81
C ALA A 197 -8.96 20.72 -18.99
N ASP A 198 -8.34 19.57 -18.70
CA ASP A 198 -7.78 18.69 -19.73
C ASP A 198 -8.82 17.72 -20.28
N THR A 199 -9.67 17.17 -19.40
CA THR A 199 -10.62 16.10 -19.75
C THR A 199 -12.07 16.55 -19.81
N GLY A 200 -12.40 17.72 -19.25
CA GLY A 200 -13.78 18.19 -19.11
C GLY A 200 -14.60 17.46 -18.04
N HIS A 201 -14.06 16.43 -17.40
CA HIS A 201 -14.78 15.65 -16.41
C HIS A 201 -15.04 16.43 -15.11
N ALA A 202 -16.19 16.17 -14.49
CA ALA A 202 -16.56 16.75 -13.22
C ALA A 202 -15.67 16.24 -12.07
N ILE A 203 -15.25 17.16 -11.20
CA ILE A 203 -14.48 16.89 -9.99
C ILE A 203 -15.25 17.48 -8.82
N ALA A 204 -15.51 16.69 -7.78
CA ALA A 204 -16.06 17.20 -6.53
C ALA A 204 -15.07 18.19 -5.88
N GLU A 205 -15.54 19.33 -5.42
CA GLU A 205 -14.71 20.24 -4.64
C GLU A 205 -14.48 19.74 -3.20
N TRP A 206 -15.32 18.82 -2.77
CA TRP A 206 -15.19 18.14 -1.49
C TRP A 206 -14.17 17.00 -1.56
N ASN A 207 -13.46 16.81 -0.45
CA ASN A 207 -12.59 15.65 -0.27
C ASN A 207 -13.39 14.41 0.13
N MET A 208 -12.68 13.28 0.22
CA MET A 208 -13.28 11.97 0.53
C MET A 208 -14.09 11.98 1.84
N THR A 209 -13.54 12.55 2.92
CA THR A 209 -14.20 12.59 4.23
C THR A 209 -15.54 13.31 4.17
N GLN A 210 -15.59 14.45 3.48
CA GLN A 210 -16.82 15.22 3.31
C GLN A 210 -17.87 14.48 2.46
N LEU A 211 -17.42 13.74 1.43
CA LEU A 211 -18.31 12.93 0.60
C LEU A 211 -18.88 11.73 1.37
N GLU A 212 -18.06 11.08 2.21
CA GLU A 212 -18.50 9.99 3.09
C GLU A 212 -19.53 10.45 4.14
N GLU A 213 -19.39 11.67 4.67
CA GLU A 213 -20.34 12.25 5.65
C GLU A 213 -21.75 12.39 5.08
N ILE A 214 -21.90 12.57 3.76
CA ILE A 214 -23.21 12.61 3.08
C ILE A 214 -23.62 11.26 2.46
N GLY A 215 -22.89 10.19 2.79
CA GLY A 215 -23.22 8.83 2.37
C GLY A 215 -22.74 8.41 0.99
N LEU A 216 -21.87 9.20 0.36
CA LEU A 216 -21.27 8.84 -0.93
C LEU A 216 -20.01 7.99 -0.71
N ASN A 217 -19.91 6.87 -1.43
CA ASN A 217 -18.78 5.98 -1.36
C ASN A 217 -17.79 6.22 -2.49
N LYS A 218 -16.50 6.16 -2.16
CA LYS A 218 -15.43 6.20 -3.13
C LYS A 218 -15.23 4.85 -3.80
N PHE A 219 -15.00 4.87 -5.10
CA PHE A 219 -14.56 3.75 -5.91
C PHE A 219 -13.20 4.06 -6.50
N ASP A 220 -12.21 3.23 -6.25
CA ASP A 220 -10.88 3.43 -6.78
C ASP A 220 -10.68 2.65 -8.09
N LEU A 221 -10.51 3.39 -9.18
CA LEU A 221 -10.04 2.86 -10.46
C LEU A 221 -8.53 3.04 -10.49
N LEU A 222 -7.84 2.06 -9.91
CA LEU A 222 -6.40 2.10 -9.76
C LEU A 222 -5.71 1.67 -11.06
N THR A 223 -4.57 2.28 -11.34
CA THR A 223 -3.80 1.94 -12.53
C THR A 223 -2.33 1.73 -12.19
N ILE A 224 -1.70 0.75 -12.85
CA ILE A 224 -0.28 0.47 -12.71
C ILE A 224 0.39 0.28 -14.07
N ARG A 225 1.56 0.90 -14.26
CA ARG A 225 2.34 0.84 -15.49
C ARG A 225 2.80 -0.57 -15.87
N ASN A 226 3.05 -1.43 -14.88
CA ASN A 226 3.48 -2.79 -15.18
C ASN A 226 2.40 -3.61 -15.91
N LEU A 227 1.11 -3.31 -15.72
CA LEU A 227 0.06 -3.92 -16.53
C LEU A 227 0.10 -3.45 -17.98
N ASP A 228 0.52 -2.20 -18.25
CA ASP A 228 0.76 -1.73 -19.62
C ASP A 228 1.92 -2.52 -20.25
N THR A 229 3.03 -2.66 -19.54
CA THR A 229 4.19 -3.43 -20.02
C THR A 229 3.81 -4.88 -20.31
N LEU A 230 3.07 -5.53 -19.41
CA LEU A 230 2.59 -6.90 -19.61
C LEU A 230 1.64 -7.00 -20.80
N GLN A 231 0.71 -6.04 -20.95
CA GLN A 231 -0.21 -5.99 -22.09
C GLN A 231 0.55 -5.88 -23.42
N VAL A 232 1.48 -4.93 -23.49
CA VAL A 232 2.32 -4.73 -24.69
C VAL A 232 3.14 -5.97 -24.99
N ALA A 233 3.70 -6.63 -23.96
CA ALA A 233 4.47 -7.86 -24.17
C ALA A 233 3.63 -9.01 -24.74
N VAL A 234 2.42 -9.21 -24.21
CA VAL A 234 1.49 -10.25 -24.68
C VAL A 234 1.03 -9.94 -26.13
N ASP A 235 0.71 -8.69 -26.41
CA ASP A 235 0.27 -8.25 -27.74
C ASP A 235 1.39 -8.39 -28.78
N LEU A 236 2.64 -8.05 -28.43
CA LEU A 236 3.81 -8.24 -29.29
C LEU A 236 4.11 -9.72 -29.52
N ASP A 237 4.04 -10.55 -28.49
CA ASP A 237 4.27 -11.98 -28.65
C ASP A 237 3.24 -12.60 -29.59
N ARG A 238 1.96 -12.24 -29.45
CA ARG A 238 0.90 -12.66 -30.37
C ARG A 238 1.19 -12.25 -31.82
N GLN A 239 1.70 -11.04 -32.04
CA GLN A 239 2.06 -10.57 -33.38
C GLN A 239 3.24 -11.36 -33.96
N LEU A 240 4.21 -11.74 -33.14
CA LEU A 240 5.42 -12.45 -33.55
C LEU A 240 5.19 -13.94 -33.78
N THR A 241 4.40 -14.58 -32.92
CA THR A 241 4.27 -16.05 -32.88
C THR A 241 2.90 -16.55 -33.38
N GLY A 242 1.88 -15.69 -33.33
CA GLY A 242 0.49 -16.09 -33.52
C GLY A 242 -0.16 -16.77 -32.30
N GLU A 243 0.60 -17.02 -31.24
CA GLU A 243 0.12 -17.64 -29.99
C GLU A 243 -0.63 -16.62 -29.13
N VAL A 244 -1.63 -17.09 -28.39
CA VAL A 244 -2.35 -16.29 -27.39
C VAL A 244 -1.90 -16.71 -26.00
N ILE A 245 -1.23 -15.82 -25.30
CA ILE A 245 -0.86 -16.03 -23.91
C ILE A 245 -1.99 -15.57 -23.01
N ASP A 246 -2.57 -16.49 -22.24
CA ASP A 246 -3.54 -16.18 -21.20
C ASP A 246 -2.88 -16.27 -19.82
N LEU A 247 -2.49 -15.11 -19.27
CA LEU A 247 -1.85 -15.00 -17.94
C LEU A 247 -2.75 -15.50 -16.81
N TYR A 248 -4.07 -15.53 -17.01
CA TYR A 248 -5.03 -15.98 -16.00
C TYR A 248 -5.12 -17.49 -15.90
N SER A 249 -4.72 -18.22 -16.94
CA SER A 249 -4.73 -19.69 -16.95
C SER A 249 -3.63 -20.31 -16.12
N TRP A 250 -2.62 -19.55 -15.66
CA TRP A 250 -1.42 -20.05 -15.00
C TRP A 250 -1.58 -20.33 -13.50
N LYS A 251 -2.78 -20.39 -12.99
CA LYS A 251 -3.03 -20.62 -11.55
C LYS A 251 -2.32 -21.87 -11.01
N ASP A 252 -2.22 -22.91 -11.84
CA ASP A 252 -1.55 -24.18 -11.50
C ASP A 252 -0.07 -24.24 -11.95
N GLU A 253 0.44 -23.22 -12.66
CA GLU A 253 1.76 -23.23 -13.29
C GLU A 253 2.84 -22.44 -12.54
N TYR A 254 2.58 -21.96 -11.33
CA TYR A 254 3.59 -21.27 -10.50
C TYR A 254 4.74 -22.19 -10.04
N HIS A 255 4.97 -23.32 -10.73
CA HIS A 255 6.00 -24.33 -10.42
C HIS A 255 7.16 -24.35 -11.42
N ASP A 256 7.20 -23.43 -12.38
CA ASP A 256 8.28 -23.37 -13.37
C ASP A 256 9.63 -23.06 -12.72
N SER A 257 10.49 -24.09 -12.66
CA SER A 257 11.80 -23.99 -12.02
C SER A 257 12.73 -22.98 -12.70
N VAL A 258 12.61 -22.80 -14.03
CA VAL A 258 13.45 -21.89 -14.80
C VAL A 258 13.10 -20.43 -14.42
N VAL A 259 11.82 -20.14 -14.24
CA VAL A 259 11.35 -18.82 -13.78
C VAL A 259 11.86 -18.54 -12.36
N TRP A 260 11.76 -19.53 -11.46
CA TRP A 260 12.28 -19.35 -10.10
C TRP A 260 13.80 -19.20 -10.07
N ASP A 261 14.54 -19.91 -10.93
CA ASP A 261 15.99 -19.76 -11.04
C ASP A 261 16.37 -18.35 -11.52
N GLU A 262 15.61 -17.77 -12.44
CA GLU A 262 15.81 -16.40 -12.91
C GLU A 262 15.64 -15.38 -11.78
N ILE A 263 14.57 -15.52 -10.99
CA ILE A 263 14.28 -14.67 -9.82
C ILE A 263 15.38 -14.84 -8.75
N CYS A 264 15.73 -16.09 -8.40
CA CYS A 264 16.76 -16.40 -7.40
C CYS A 264 18.17 -15.92 -7.80
N ALA A 265 18.47 -15.89 -9.08
CA ALA A 265 19.73 -15.33 -9.60
C ALA A 265 19.76 -13.79 -9.51
N GLY A 266 18.65 -13.16 -9.15
CA GLY A 266 18.51 -11.71 -9.07
C GLY A 266 18.53 -11.02 -10.42
N ARG A 267 18.13 -11.70 -11.48
CA ARG A 267 17.95 -11.09 -12.80
C ARG A 267 16.55 -10.49 -12.91
N THR A 268 16.24 -9.56 -12.00
CA THR A 268 14.90 -9.03 -11.71
C THR A 268 14.53 -7.75 -12.45
N LEU A 269 15.36 -7.26 -13.35
CA LEU A 269 15.07 -6.07 -14.17
C LEU A 269 13.75 -6.24 -14.93
N GLY A 270 12.84 -5.26 -14.80
CA GLY A 270 11.51 -5.26 -15.38
C GLY A 270 10.47 -6.07 -14.59
N MET A 271 10.87 -6.78 -13.53
CA MET A 271 9.94 -7.54 -12.68
C MET A 271 9.32 -6.64 -11.61
N PHE A 272 8.01 -6.59 -11.59
CA PHE A 272 7.25 -5.73 -10.69
C PHE A 272 7.67 -5.87 -9.22
N GLN A 273 7.85 -4.76 -8.52
CA GLN A 273 8.23 -4.64 -7.10
C GLN A 273 9.61 -5.19 -6.71
N ILE A 274 10.19 -6.13 -7.45
CA ILE A 274 11.45 -6.80 -7.10
C ILE A 274 12.65 -6.35 -7.95
N GLU A 275 12.45 -5.44 -8.90
CA GLU A 275 13.54 -4.92 -9.77
C GLU A 275 14.46 -3.93 -9.07
N THR A 276 14.06 -3.37 -7.92
CA THR A 276 14.87 -2.45 -7.14
C THR A 276 16.13 -3.13 -6.61
N TYR A 277 17.16 -2.34 -6.26
CA TYR A 277 18.39 -2.89 -5.66
C TYR A 277 18.07 -3.77 -4.42
N ALA A 278 17.20 -3.32 -3.53
CA ALA A 278 16.79 -4.07 -2.35
C ALA A 278 16.00 -5.34 -2.72
N GLY A 279 15.09 -5.26 -3.70
CA GLY A 279 14.33 -6.41 -4.20
C GLY A 279 15.24 -7.47 -4.82
N THR A 280 16.14 -7.05 -5.70
CA THR A 280 17.14 -7.93 -6.32
C THR A 280 18.03 -8.63 -5.27
N ALA A 281 18.53 -7.87 -4.31
CA ALA A 281 19.37 -8.42 -3.23
C ALA A 281 18.58 -9.41 -2.36
N MET A 282 17.30 -9.12 -2.08
CA MET A 282 16.43 -10.00 -1.31
C MET A 282 16.15 -11.31 -2.05
N CYS A 283 15.82 -11.27 -3.34
CA CYS A 283 15.62 -12.47 -4.16
C CYS A 283 16.85 -13.40 -4.12
N LYS A 284 18.06 -12.83 -4.20
CA LYS A 284 19.32 -13.60 -4.09
C LYS A 284 19.52 -14.22 -2.71
N ARG A 285 19.14 -13.50 -1.64
CA ARG A 285 19.30 -13.97 -0.26
C ARG A 285 18.24 -14.99 0.14
N GLN A 286 16.96 -14.68 -0.13
CA GLN A 286 15.83 -15.50 0.30
C GLN A 286 15.59 -16.72 -0.60
N LYS A 287 15.97 -16.65 -1.90
CA LYS A 287 15.82 -17.71 -2.92
C LYS A 287 14.38 -18.24 -3.00
N PRO A 288 13.41 -17.44 -3.43
CA PRO A 288 12.00 -17.82 -3.45
C PRO A 288 11.75 -18.98 -4.42
N ARG A 289 10.89 -19.92 -4.02
CA ARG A 289 10.50 -21.10 -4.80
C ARG A 289 8.99 -21.32 -4.83
N SER A 290 8.24 -20.39 -4.28
CA SER A 290 6.78 -20.41 -4.24
C SER A 290 6.22 -18.98 -4.26
N MET A 291 4.93 -18.86 -4.56
CA MET A 291 4.24 -17.57 -4.52
C MET A 291 4.24 -16.96 -3.11
N ASN A 292 4.13 -17.78 -2.08
CA ASN A 292 4.25 -17.32 -0.69
C ASN A 292 5.65 -16.77 -0.40
N ASP A 293 6.70 -17.47 -0.84
CA ASP A 293 8.07 -16.96 -0.72
C ASP A 293 8.25 -15.59 -1.42
N LEU A 294 7.65 -15.42 -2.60
CA LEU A 294 7.75 -14.17 -3.35
C LEU A 294 6.95 -13.04 -2.69
N ALA A 295 5.80 -13.35 -2.08
CA ALA A 295 5.05 -12.40 -1.26
C ALA A 295 5.85 -11.97 -0.02
N ASP A 296 6.56 -12.91 0.62
CA ASP A 296 7.47 -12.61 1.72
C ASP A 296 8.63 -11.71 1.27
N VAL A 297 9.24 -11.94 0.08
CA VAL A 297 10.26 -11.03 -0.50
C VAL A 297 9.72 -9.62 -0.59
N ILE A 298 8.55 -9.43 -1.20
CA ILE A 298 7.91 -8.11 -1.39
C ILE A 298 7.65 -7.41 -0.05
N THR A 299 7.33 -8.18 0.99
CA THR A 299 7.07 -7.67 2.33
C THR A 299 8.37 -7.29 3.06
N LEU A 300 9.40 -8.13 2.96
CA LEU A 300 10.67 -8.00 3.68
C LEU A 300 11.59 -6.89 3.14
N VAL A 301 11.47 -6.50 1.87
CA VAL A 301 12.29 -5.43 1.25
C VAL A 301 11.87 -4.02 1.67
N ARG A 302 10.79 -3.89 2.42
CA ARG A 302 10.29 -2.58 2.86
C ARG A 302 11.20 -1.99 3.96
N PRO A 303 11.33 -0.64 4.02
CA PRO A 303 12.26 0.00 4.97
C PRO A 303 12.04 -0.39 6.43
N GLY A 304 10.79 -0.61 6.85
CA GLY A 304 10.45 -1.00 8.21
C GLY A 304 11.07 -2.35 8.63
N PRO A 305 10.70 -3.47 7.98
CA PRO A 305 11.28 -4.79 8.27
C PRO A 305 12.80 -4.82 8.20
N MET A 306 13.40 -4.09 7.25
CA MET A 306 14.85 -4.00 7.12
C MET A 306 15.52 -3.28 8.30
N ARG A 307 14.92 -2.18 8.78
CA ARG A 307 15.47 -1.40 9.90
C ARG A 307 15.27 -2.07 11.26
N SER A 308 14.18 -2.80 11.46
CA SER A 308 13.89 -3.50 12.71
C SER A 308 14.70 -4.78 12.92
N GLY A 309 15.48 -5.22 11.93
CA GLY A 309 16.20 -6.50 11.96
C GLY A 309 15.32 -7.74 11.70
N LEU A 310 14.02 -7.56 11.46
CA LEU A 310 13.07 -8.64 11.18
C LEU A 310 13.51 -9.46 9.96
N THR A 311 13.94 -8.77 8.91
CA THR A 311 14.42 -9.38 7.67
C THR A 311 15.59 -10.33 7.90
N ASP A 312 16.57 -9.95 8.70
CA ASP A 312 17.73 -10.79 8.98
C ASP A 312 17.37 -11.97 9.87
N THR A 313 16.51 -11.79 10.86
CA THR A 313 15.99 -12.89 11.70
C THR A 313 15.22 -13.89 10.86
N TYR A 314 14.30 -13.42 9.98
CA TYR A 314 13.56 -14.28 9.07
C TYR A 314 14.51 -15.14 8.21
N LEU A 315 15.53 -14.53 7.60
CA LEU A 315 16.47 -15.24 6.73
C LEU A 315 17.33 -16.27 7.50
N ARG A 316 17.87 -15.89 8.66
CA ARG A 316 18.66 -16.84 9.49
C ARG A 316 17.84 -18.06 9.89
N ARG A 317 16.58 -17.87 10.28
CA ARG A 317 15.67 -18.97 10.65
C ARG A 317 15.28 -19.81 9.44
N ARG A 318 14.99 -19.19 8.30
CA ARG A 318 14.68 -19.89 7.04
C ARG A 318 15.80 -20.84 6.61
N PHE A 319 17.04 -20.44 6.77
CA PHE A 319 18.19 -21.23 6.36
C PHE A 319 18.81 -22.08 7.49
N GLY A 320 18.20 -22.11 8.66
CA GLY A 320 18.65 -22.92 9.79
C GLY A 320 19.89 -22.38 10.50
N GLU A 321 20.28 -21.14 10.25
CA GLU A 321 21.37 -20.43 10.93
C GLU A 321 20.94 -20.01 12.35
N GLU A 322 19.65 -19.85 12.57
CA GLU A 322 19.01 -19.58 13.86
C GLU A 322 17.85 -20.55 14.04
N ALA A 323 17.70 -21.10 15.25
CA ALA A 323 16.57 -21.97 15.58
C ALA A 323 15.25 -21.19 15.47
N VAL A 324 14.24 -21.78 14.84
CA VAL A 324 12.89 -21.22 14.82
C VAL A 324 12.32 -21.29 16.23
N THR A 325 11.97 -20.13 16.77
CA THR A 325 11.33 -20.01 18.09
C THR A 325 10.01 -19.30 17.96
N PHE A 326 9.05 -19.70 18.78
CA PHE A 326 7.73 -19.10 18.85
C PHE A 326 7.57 -18.43 20.21
N PRO A 327 6.98 -17.22 20.27
CA PRO A 327 6.74 -16.53 21.54
C PRO A 327 5.93 -17.37 22.55
N HIS A 328 5.03 -18.20 22.05
CA HIS A 328 4.26 -19.15 22.82
C HIS A 328 3.96 -20.40 21.98
N PRO A 329 3.91 -21.63 22.56
CA PRO A 329 3.65 -22.87 21.80
C PRO A 329 2.36 -22.84 20.96
N LEU A 330 1.30 -22.20 21.45
CA LEU A 330 0.05 -22.04 20.72
C LEU A 330 0.18 -21.25 19.41
N LEU A 331 1.25 -20.48 19.24
CA LEU A 331 1.52 -19.69 18.02
C LEU A 331 2.31 -20.46 16.95
N GLU A 332 2.72 -21.69 17.22
CA GLU A 332 3.49 -22.46 16.25
C GLU A 332 2.74 -22.63 14.93
N GLU A 333 1.48 -23.08 14.96
CA GLU A 333 0.67 -23.24 13.75
C GLU A 333 0.47 -21.91 12.98
N THR A 334 0.33 -20.82 13.71
CA THR A 334 0.13 -19.49 13.13
C THR A 334 1.38 -18.95 12.43
N LEU A 335 2.53 -19.09 13.08
CA LEU A 335 3.76 -18.41 12.67
C LEU A 335 4.80 -19.35 12.01
N LYS A 336 4.52 -20.66 11.87
CA LYS A 336 5.47 -21.60 11.27
C LYS A 336 5.86 -21.25 9.83
N LYS A 337 4.91 -20.70 9.04
CA LYS A 337 5.15 -20.32 7.65
C LYS A 337 6.07 -19.10 7.52
N THR A 338 6.14 -18.27 8.55
CA THR A 338 7.01 -17.09 8.64
C THR A 338 8.19 -17.28 9.60
N TYR A 339 8.52 -18.56 9.91
CA TYR A 339 9.66 -18.93 10.77
C TYR A 339 9.61 -18.28 12.16
N GLY A 340 8.41 -18.17 12.74
CA GLY A 340 8.18 -17.54 14.04
C GLY A 340 8.22 -15.99 14.02
N CYS A 341 8.20 -15.38 12.85
CA CYS A 341 8.18 -13.94 12.69
C CYS A 341 6.75 -13.42 12.48
N ILE A 342 6.39 -12.30 13.09
CA ILE A 342 5.19 -11.54 12.75
C ILE A 342 5.52 -10.70 11.51
N LEU A 343 5.02 -11.14 10.35
CA LEU A 343 5.34 -10.54 9.05
C LEU A 343 4.16 -9.80 8.42
N TYR A 344 2.93 -10.21 8.74
CA TYR A 344 1.71 -9.70 8.13
C TYR A 344 0.73 -9.15 9.17
N GLN A 345 -0.19 -8.30 8.71
CA GLN A 345 -1.31 -7.80 9.55
C GLN A 345 -2.17 -8.95 10.06
N GLU A 346 -2.31 -9.98 9.27
CA GLU A 346 -3.01 -11.23 9.57
C GLU A 346 -2.37 -11.96 10.74
N ASP A 347 -1.05 -11.93 10.85
CA ASP A 347 -0.33 -12.56 11.98
C ASP A 347 -0.70 -11.86 13.31
N VAL A 348 -0.83 -10.52 13.30
CA VAL A 348 -1.27 -9.76 14.48
C VAL A 348 -2.69 -10.16 14.90
N MET A 349 -3.60 -10.30 13.93
CA MET A 349 -4.97 -10.74 14.21
C MET A 349 -4.99 -12.15 14.79
N ASN A 350 -4.26 -13.08 14.18
CA ASN A 350 -4.15 -14.47 14.64
C ASN A 350 -3.54 -14.57 16.04
N VAL A 351 -2.50 -13.79 16.34
CA VAL A 351 -1.91 -13.72 17.69
C VAL A 351 -2.97 -13.31 18.72
N CYS A 352 -3.78 -12.29 18.42
CA CYS A 352 -4.85 -11.84 19.31
C CYS A 352 -5.93 -12.91 19.51
N MET A 353 -6.35 -13.58 18.44
CA MET A 353 -7.36 -14.64 18.52
C MET A 353 -6.85 -15.86 19.31
N VAL A 354 -5.63 -16.32 19.02
CA VAL A 354 -5.06 -17.52 19.62
C VAL A 354 -4.72 -17.34 21.10
N LEU A 355 -4.03 -16.25 21.47
CA LEU A 355 -3.56 -16.04 22.85
C LEU A 355 -4.58 -15.37 23.73
N ALA A 356 -5.19 -14.26 23.26
CA ALA A 356 -6.15 -13.50 24.06
C ALA A 356 -7.58 -14.03 23.94
N GLY A 357 -7.85 -14.93 22.98
CA GLY A 357 -9.20 -15.47 22.74
C GLY A 357 -10.15 -14.43 22.18
N TYR A 358 -9.63 -13.43 21.50
CA TYR A 358 -10.43 -12.41 20.85
C TYR A 358 -11.22 -13.02 19.69
N ASP A 359 -12.40 -12.48 19.45
CA ASP A 359 -13.10 -12.74 18.21
C ASP A 359 -12.47 -11.95 17.05
N GLU A 360 -12.93 -12.18 15.84
CA GLU A 360 -12.43 -11.57 14.61
C GLU A 360 -12.59 -10.03 14.61
N ASN A 361 -13.68 -9.53 15.18
CA ASN A 361 -13.96 -8.10 15.27
C ASN A 361 -12.98 -7.41 16.24
N GLU A 362 -12.73 -8.04 17.39
CA GLU A 362 -11.79 -7.56 18.40
C GLU A 362 -10.36 -7.57 17.84
N ALA A 363 -9.98 -8.65 17.13
CA ALA A 363 -8.65 -8.76 16.50
C ALA A 363 -8.46 -7.71 15.39
N ASP A 364 -9.46 -7.48 14.54
CA ASP A 364 -9.40 -6.43 13.51
C ASP A 364 -9.38 -5.03 14.14
N ALA A 365 -10.09 -4.81 15.26
CA ALA A 365 -10.01 -3.55 15.99
C ALA A 365 -8.60 -3.27 16.53
N VAL A 366 -7.91 -4.26 17.10
CA VAL A 366 -6.53 -4.15 17.55
C VAL A 366 -5.61 -3.78 16.36
N ARG A 367 -5.71 -4.52 15.26
CA ARG A 367 -4.94 -4.23 14.05
C ARG A 367 -5.15 -2.79 13.55
N LYS A 368 -6.40 -2.29 13.55
CA LYS A 368 -6.74 -0.92 13.16
C LYS A 368 -6.14 0.13 14.10
N ILE A 369 -6.22 -0.10 15.41
CA ILE A 369 -5.65 0.79 16.43
C ILE A 369 -4.14 0.90 16.24
N LEU A 370 -3.45 -0.23 16.14
CA LEU A 370 -2.01 -0.28 15.95
C LEU A 370 -1.60 0.37 14.60
N GLY A 371 -2.34 0.11 13.53
CA GLY A 371 -2.08 0.68 12.20
C GLY A 371 -2.28 2.20 12.11
N LYS A 372 -3.18 2.78 12.92
CA LYS A 372 -3.45 4.23 12.96
C LYS A 372 -2.52 5.00 13.91
N LYS A 373 -1.59 4.32 14.59
CA LYS A 373 -0.59 4.90 15.49
C LYS A 373 -1.19 5.80 16.59
N GLN A 374 -2.36 5.43 17.09
CA GLN A 374 -3.05 6.13 18.18
C GLN A 374 -2.47 5.66 19.52
N VAL A 375 -1.48 6.37 20.04
CA VAL A 375 -0.67 5.97 21.22
C VAL A 375 -1.54 5.58 22.42
N GLU A 376 -2.48 6.42 22.81
CA GLU A 376 -3.33 6.15 23.97
C GLU A 376 -4.31 4.98 23.75
N ALA A 377 -4.86 4.84 22.55
CA ALA A 377 -5.70 3.71 22.18
C ALA A 377 -4.88 2.40 22.15
N ALA A 378 -3.64 2.44 21.62
CA ALA A 378 -2.75 1.29 21.60
C ALA A 378 -2.36 0.85 23.02
N ARG A 379 -2.06 1.79 23.93
CA ARG A 379 -1.79 1.49 25.32
C ARG A 379 -2.95 0.77 26.00
N LYS A 380 -4.20 1.29 25.86
CA LYS A 380 -5.40 0.66 26.42
C LYS A 380 -5.68 -0.71 25.81
N ALA A 381 -5.49 -0.86 24.50
CA ALA A 381 -5.64 -2.14 23.82
C ALA A 381 -4.60 -3.16 24.32
N GLY A 382 -3.36 -2.72 24.58
CA GLY A 382 -2.31 -3.56 25.16
C GLY A 382 -2.65 -4.06 26.57
N GLU A 383 -3.11 -3.18 27.43
CA GLU A 383 -3.58 -3.56 28.76
C GLU A 383 -4.71 -4.63 28.69
N LYS A 384 -5.68 -4.41 27.79
CA LYS A 384 -6.77 -5.38 27.56
C LYS A 384 -6.23 -6.70 27.04
N PHE A 385 -5.30 -6.69 26.08
CA PHE A 385 -4.68 -7.88 25.51
C PHE A 385 -3.94 -8.70 26.58
N VAL A 386 -3.08 -8.05 27.36
CA VAL A 386 -2.31 -8.72 28.44
C VAL A 386 -3.25 -9.34 29.49
N LEU A 387 -4.30 -8.63 29.92
CA LEU A 387 -5.29 -9.17 30.85
C LEU A 387 -6.06 -10.37 30.26
N ALA A 388 -6.41 -10.34 28.99
CA ALA A 388 -7.09 -11.45 28.32
C ALA A 388 -6.17 -12.67 28.19
N CYS A 389 -4.89 -12.46 27.88
CA CYS A 389 -3.87 -13.53 27.86
C CYS A 389 -3.68 -14.17 29.24
N ASP A 390 -3.58 -13.34 30.30
CA ASP A 390 -3.44 -13.78 31.69
C ASP A 390 -4.61 -14.65 32.13
N ALA A 391 -5.83 -14.24 31.80
CA ALA A 391 -7.07 -14.99 32.05
C ALA A 391 -7.10 -16.37 31.36
N ARG A 392 -6.30 -16.58 30.31
CA ARG A 392 -6.16 -17.84 29.57
C ARG A 392 -4.88 -18.62 29.94
N GLY A 393 -4.18 -18.19 30.98
CA GLY A 393 -2.96 -18.85 31.47
C GLY A 393 -1.71 -18.54 30.68
N VAL A 394 -1.70 -17.50 29.86
CA VAL A 394 -0.50 -17.02 29.17
C VAL A 394 0.19 -15.99 30.06
N ASP A 395 1.44 -16.31 30.48
CA ASP A 395 2.20 -15.49 31.39
C ASP A 395 2.49 -14.08 30.81
N ARG A 396 2.49 -13.07 31.69
CA ARG A 396 2.79 -11.68 31.31
C ARG A 396 4.20 -11.50 30.74
N THR A 397 5.15 -12.32 31.16
CA THR A 397 6.49 -12.35 30.60
C THR A 397 6.52 -12.71 29.11
N VAL A 398 5.44 -13.28 28.60
CA VAL A 398 5.25 -13.58 27.17
C VAL A 398 4.39 -12.49 26.53
N SER A 399 3.22 -12.18 27.12
CA SER A 399 2.22 -11.30 26.48
C SER A 399 2.66 -9.84 26.41
N GLU A 400 3.36 -9.30 27.40
CA GLU A 400 3.84 -7.90 27.39
C GLU A 400 4.92 -7.65 26.33
N PRO A 401 6.00 -8.45 26.21
CA PRO A 401 6.98 -8.29 25.12
C PRO A 401 6.35 -8.53 23.74
N LEU A 402 5.42 -9.46 23.63
CA LEU A 402 4.73 -9.75 22.36
C LEU A 402 3.87 -8.58 21.92
N TRP A 403 3.17 -7.92 22.85
CA TRP A 403 2.44 -6.69 22.53
C TRP A 403 3.36 -5.59 22.00
N ALA A 404 4.49 -5.35 22.70
CA ALA A 404 5.47 -4.38 22.27
C ALA A 404 6.02 -4.69 20.86
N GLN A 405 6.25 -5.97 20.56
CA GLN A 405 6.66 -6.43 19.24
C GLN A 405 5.58 -6.16 18.18
N MET A 406 4.31 -6.43 18.48
CA MET A 406 3.18 -6.14 17.57
C MET A 406 3.02 -4.64 17.33
N GLU A 407 3.18 -3.81 18.37
CA GLU A 407 3.12 -2.35 18.26
C GLU A 407 4.25 -1.80 17.39
N GLU A 408 5.47 -2.29 17.55
CA GLU A 408 6.59 -1.92 16.69
C GLU A 408 6.37 -2.37 15.25
N PHE A 409 5.96 -3.61 15.05
CA PHE A 409 5.64 -4.17 13.73
C PHE A 409 4.53 -3.38 13.02
N ALA A 410 3.49 -2.96 13.72
CA ALA A 410 2.35 -2.28 13.15
C ALA A 410 2.70 -0.93 12.48
N LYS A 411 3.83 -0.32 12.84
CA LYS A 411 4.34 0.91 12.20
C LYS A 411 4.60 0.73 10.70
N TYR A 412 4.83 -0.51 10.26
CA TYR A 412 5.17 -0.87 8.88
C TYR A 412 4.49 -2.14 8.37
N SER A 413 3.49 -2.61 9.09
CA SER A 413 2.75 -3.83 8.78
C SER A 413 2.20 -3.87 7.34
N PHE A 414 2.08 -5.07 6.77
CA PHE A 414 1.63 -5.27 5.40
C PHE A 414 0.52 -6.30 5.32
N ASN A 415 -0.38 -6.14 4.36
CA ASN A 415 -1.46 -7.09 4.12
C ASN A 415 -0.95 -8.25 3.25
N ARG A 416 -1.19 -9.49 3.66
CA ARG A 416 -0.72 -10.69 2.96
C ARG A 416 -1.40 -10.86 1.60
N ALA A 417 -2.72 -10.63 1.52
CA ALA A 417 -3.45 -10.73 0.26
C ALA A 417 -2.91 -9.74 -0.79
N HIS A 418 -2.56 -8.52 -0.35
CA HIS A 418 -1.94 -7.53 -1.23
C HIS A 418 -0.55 -7.97 -1.71
N ALA A 419 0.29 -8.49 -0.80
CA ALA A 419 1.61 -9.00 -1.14
C ALA A 419 1.53 -10.15 -2.15
N TYR A 420 0.57 -11.06 -1.95
CA TYR A 420 0.34 -12.19 -2.83
C TYR A 420 -0.10 -11.75 -4.24
N GLY A 421 -1.05 -10.82 -4.35
CA GLY A 421 -1.46 -10.26 -5.65
C GLY A 421 -0.30 -9.63 -6.41
N TYR A 422 0.55 -8.93 -5.71
CA TYR A 422 1.75 -8.32 -6.30
C TYR A 422 2.82 -9.35 -6.67
N ALA A 423 2.93 -10.45 -5.93
CA ALA A 423 3.77 -11.59 -6.28
C ALA A 423 3.31 -12.24 -7.59
N VAL A 424 2.00 -12.33 -7.83
CA VAL A 424 1.45 -12.83 -9.10
C VAL A 424 1.91 -11.96 -10.29
N ILE A 425 1.80 -10.64 -10.18
CA ILE A 425 2.27 -9.73 -11.23
C ILE A 425 3.79 -9.86 -11.44
N ALA A 426 4.56 -9.96 -10.37
CA ALA A 426 6.01 -10.17 -10.45
C ALA A 426 6.36 -11.48 -11.16
N TYR A 427 5.62 -12.55 -10.88
CA TYR A 427 5.80 -13.84 -11.54
C TYR A 427 5.43 -13.79 -13.03
N TRP A 428 4.34 -13.11 -13.40
CA TRP A 428 3.98 -12.89 -14.81
C TRP A 428 5.10 -12.17 -15.57
N CYS A 429 5.71 -11.14 -14.98
CA CYS A 429 6.88 -10.48 -15.55
C CYS A 429 8.05 -11.44 -15.72
N ALA A 430 8.34 -12.25 -14.70
CA ALA A 430 9.45 -13.21 -14.74
C ALA A 430 9.24 -14.27 -15.81
N TRP A 431 8.04 -14.81 -15.91
CA TRP A 431 7.70 -15.83 -16.90
C TRP A 431 7.84 -15.31 -18.35
N LEU A 432 7.27 -14.12 -18.62
CA LEU A 432 7.40 -13.49 -19.93
C LEU A 432 8.86 -13.19 -20.26
N LYS A 433 9.64 -12.75 -19.30
CA LYS A 433 11.07 -12.51 -19.47
C LYS A 433 11.84 -13.78 -19.83
N VAL A 434 11.51 -14.92 -19.23
CA VAL A 434 12.16 -16.21 -19.47
C VAL A 434 11.73 -16.82 -20.80
N HIS A 435 10.43 -16.87 -21.05
CA HIS A 435 9.86 -17.62 -22.18
C HIS A 435 9.58 -16.79 -23.41
N ARG A 436 9.46 -15.46 -23.26
CA ARG A 436 9.17 -14.50 -24.34
C ARG A 436 10.07 -13.26 -24.24
N PRO A 437 11.40 -13.46 -24.14
CA PRO A 437 12.34 -12.35 -23.82
C PRO A 437 12.29 -11.22 -24.82
N LEU A 438 12.13 -11.50 -26.12
CA LEU A 438 12.08 -10.46 -27.15
C LEU A 438 10.88 -9.54 -26.95
N ALA A 439 9.69 -10.11 -26.79
CA ALA A 439 8.45 -9.36 -26.59
C ALA A 439 8.50 -8.57 -25.25
N PHE A 440 8.94 -9.21 -24.17
CA PHE A 440 8.99 -8.58 -22.85
C PHE A 440 10.01 -7.43 -22.76
N LEU A 441 11.23 -7.64 -23.25
CA LEU A 441 12.26 -6.59 -23.22
C LEU A 441 11.91 -5.43 -24.16
N THR A 442 11.27 -5.70 -25.31
CA THR A 442 10.76 -4.63 -26.18
C THR A 442 9.67 -3.82 -25.47
N ALA A 443 8.77 -4.48 -24.75
CA ALA A 443 7.72 -3.81 -23.99
C ALA A 443 8.24 -2.94 -22.83
N ILE A 444 9.39 -3.30 -22.23
CA ILE A 444 10.02 -2.46 -21.20
C ILE A 444 10.64 -1.20 -21.82
N LEU A 445 11.12 -1.27 -23.06
CA LEU A 445 11.79 -0.17 -23.74
C LEU A 445 10.83 0.77 -24.47
N SER A 446 9.59 0.37 -24.70
CA SER A 446 8.53 1.18 -25.31
C SER A 446 7.82 2.07 -24.29
#